data_aa8bbd92d1083f01efa6841dae52a073
#
_entry.id   aa8bbd92d1083f01efa6841dae52a073
#
_cell.length_a   1.000
_cell.length_b   1.000
_cell.length_c   1.000
_cell.angle_alpha   90.00
_cell.angle_beta   90.00
_cell.angle_gamma   90.00
#
_symmetry.space_group_name_H-M   'P 1'
#
loop_
_entity.id
_entity.type
_entity.pdbx_description
1 polymer ?
#
loop_
_entity_poly.entity_id
_entity_poly.type
_entity_poly.pdbx_seq_one_letter_code
_entity_poly.pdbx_strand_id
1 'polypeptide(L)'
;MKKIIKTLKFLLAFSLIFNFQSLSATNTWFSKNKTYSGQIKFKGISYKLPEGDWEVANKYDWHIMGIAGDGVTLVLIENNTIKSLMEFGSVTTSGKRQSLVSQILDRAYFNGPTDGCYEKSEYYLVKIWREGMAANCLRIRHIDLKKEMNNPDYKVDADGYSEPYYYAGFKNFIKKRKLTIPKILISSQHGYMSPSHGGRTQVVYLDRNPEFFNVGETLIGDENNSEYHKANLTKYPKKKKLIDEIIQQSFVYHRNFEEKLKVKDHQRLDLGITENKKKENQNKSIVSELQKLNDLFKSGVITKQEFETAKKKLLK
;
A
#
# COMPACT_ATOMS: atom_id res chain seq x y z
N MET A 1 -31.23 -14.28 52.74
CA MET A 1 -31.60 -13.47 51.56
C MET A 1 -30.79 -12.17 51.42
N LYS A 2 -30.54 -11.35 52.44
CA LYS A 2 -29.78 -10.06 52.27
C LYS A 2 -28.31 -10.21 51.83
N LYS A 3 -27.61 -11.33 52.12
CA LYS A 3 -26.22 -11.55 51.65
C LYS A 3 -26.12 -11.91 50.17
N ILE A 4 -27.06 -12.64 49.59
CA ILE A 4 -27.08 -13.06 48.21
C ILE A 4 -27.33 -11.85 47.28
N ILE A 5 -28.14 -10.90 47.72
CA ILE A 5 -28.45 -9.67 46.97
C ILE A 5 -27.23 -8.73 46.89
N LYS A 6 -26.36 -8.70 47.91
CA LYS A 6 -25.13 -7.91 47.87
C LYS A 6 -24.10 -8.51 46.91
N THR A 7 -23.98 -9.83 46.85
CA THR A 7 -23.05 -10.50 45.92
C THR A 7 -23.50 -10.38 44.47
N LEU A 8 -24.81 -10.41 44.24
CA LEU A 8 -25.37 -10.22 42.87
C LEU A 8 -25.18 -8.78 42.36
N LYS A 9 -25.33 -7.77 43.26
CA LYS A 9 -25.04 -6.37 42.87
C LYS A 9 -23.56 -6.13 42.62
N PHE A 10 -22.66 -6.83 43.29
CA PHE A 10 -21.23 -6.71 43.05
C PHE A 10 -20.82 -7.38 41.73
N LEU A 11 -21.41 -8.50 41.33
CA LEU A 11 -21.21 -9.16 40.05
C LEU A 11 -21.80 -8.35 38.90
N LEU A 12 -22.94 -7.68 39.06
CA LEU A 12 -23.51 -6.79 38.06
C LEU A 12 -22.71 -5.49 37.90
N ALA A 13 -22.11 -4.94 38.96
CA ALA A 13 -21.23 -3.78 38.86
C ALA A 13 -19.89 -4.12 38.22
N PHE A 14 -19.39 -5.37 38.38
CA PHE A 14 -18.15 -5.81 37.74
C PHE A 14 -18.33 -6.12 36.25
N SER A 15 -19.53 -6.54 35.81
CA SER A 15 -19.84 -6.74 34.39
C SER A 15 -20.06 -5.45 33.61
N LEU A 16 -20.34 -4.33 34.31
CA LEU A 16 -20.48 -3.01 33.70
C LEU A 16 -19.14 -2.26 33.50
N ILE A 17 -18.05 -2.72 34.14
CA ILE A 17 -16.72 -2.11 34.01
C ILE A 17 -15.92 -2.76 32.89
N PHE A 18 -16.28 -3.95 32.42
CA PHE A 18 -15.77 -4.55 31.19
C PHE A 18 -16.67 -4.23 29.99
N ASN A 19 -17.04 -2.97 29.82
CA ASN A 19 -17.22 -2.47 28.48
C ASN A 19 -15.81 -2.52 27.87
N PHE A 20 -15.48 -3.65 27.26
CA PHE A 20 -14.54 -3.69 26.19
C PHE A 20 -15.07 -2.70 25.14
N GLN A 21 -14.73 -1.43 25.29
CA GLN A 21 -14.55 -0.60 24.15
C GLN A 21 -13.53 -1.38 23.30
N SER A 22 -14.05 -2.10 22.31
CA SER A 22 -13.27 -2.40 21.14
C SER A 22 -12.68 -1.04 20.75
N LEU A 23 -11.46 -0.78 21.13
CA LEU A 23 -10.64 0.19 20.50
C LEU A 23 -10.51 -0.33 19.06
N SER A 24 -11.58 -0.15 18.29
CA SER A 24 -11.44 0.02 16.86
C SER A 24 -10.49 1.20 16.79
N ALA A 25 -9.23 0.92 16.56
CA ALA A 25 -8.26 1.93 16.21
C ALA A 25 -8.70 2.46 14.84
N THR A 26 -9.85 3.13 14.86
CA THR A 26 -10.36 3.85 13.70
C THR A 26 -9.21 4.67 13.19
N ASN A 27 -8.87 4.52 11.94
CA ASN A 27 -7.90 5.36 11.25
C ASN A 27 -8.41 6.80 11.28
N THR A 28 -8.41 7.42 12.46
CA THR A 28 -8.87 8.79 12.69
C THR A 28 -8.06 9.82 11.90
N TRP A 29 -6.91 9.38 11.37
CA TRP A 29 -5.96 10.21 10.65
C TRP A 29 -6.34 10.52 9.20
N PHE A 30 -7.20 9.70 8.57
CA PHE A 30 -7.66 9.93 7.21
C PHE A 30 -9.08 10.46 7.22
N SER A 31 -9.25 11.72 6.86
CA SER A 31 -10.57 12.35 6.72
C SER A 31 -11.08 12.19 5.30
N LYS A 32 -12.35 11.77 5.14
CA LYS A 32 -13.02 11.85 3.85
C LYS A 32 -13.02 13.32 3.38
N ASN A 33 -12.87 13.53 2.10
CA ASN A 33 -12.78 14.86 1.46
C ASN A 33 -11.52 15.68 1.79
N LYS A 34 -10.48 15.08 2.31
CA LYS A 34 -9.17 15.69 2.49
C LYS A 34 -8.20 15.14 1.47
N THR A 35 -7.37 16.01 0.90
CA THR A 35 -6.25 15.64 0.05
C THR A 35 -4.98 15.46 0.86
N TYR A 36 -4.13 14.57 0.40
CA TYR A 36 -2.85 14.23 1.00
C TYR A 36 -1.76 14.29 -0.06
N SER A 37 -0.63 14.91 0.26
CA SER A 37 0.55 14.97 -0.61
C SER A 37 1.83 14.72 0.19
N GLY A 38 2.89 14.32 -0.50
CA GLY A 38 4.22 14.12 0.06
C GLY A 38 4.33 12.89 0.97
N GLN A 39 3.75 12.94 2.17
CA GLN A 39 3.89 11.85 3.14
C GLN A 39 2.61 11.65 3.96
N ILE A 40 2.31 10.39 4.25
CA ILE A 40 1.21 10.03 5.14
C ILE A 40 1.70 9.11 6.25
N LYS A 41 0.95 9.05 7.34
CA LYS A 41 1.19 8.11 8.43
C LYS A 41 0.03 7.12 8.53
N PHE A 42 0.32 5.83 8.36
CA PHE A 42 -0.63 4.75 8.51
C PHE A 42 -0.12 3.75 9.55
N LYS A 43 -0.91 3.48 10.59
CA LYS A 43 -0.53 2.58 11.71
C LYS A 43 0.85 2.86 12.32
N GLY A 44 1.18 4.13 12.48
CA GLY A 44 2.45 4.57 13.06
C GLY A 44 3.63 4.59 12.08
N ILE A 45 3.47 4.09 10.86
CA ILE A 45 4.50 4.02 9.82
C ILE A 45 4.28 5.17 8.84
N SER A 46 5.35 5.90 8.53
CA SER A 46 5.33 6.99 7.55
C SER A 46 5.66 6.47 6.16
N TYR A 47 4.75 6.70 5.23
CA TYR A 47 4.89 6.31 3.82
C TYR A 47 4.99 7.55 2.94
N LYS A 48 5.93 7.53 2.00
CA LYS A 48 6.03 8.56 0.96
C LYS A 48 4.97 8.30 -0.10
N LEU A 49 4.17 9.31 -0.42
CA LEU A 49 3.27 9.29 -1.55
C LEU A 49 4.01 9.71 -2.82
N PRO A 50 3.70 9.13 -3.98
CA PRO A 50 4.06 9.72 -5.26
C PRO A 50 3.52 11.15 -5.37
N GLU A 51 4.13 11.95 -6.24
CA GLU A 51 3.73 13.34 -6.46
C GLU A 51 2.26 13.44 -6.88
N GLY A 52 1.55 14.40 -6.30
CA GLY A 52 0.16 14.73 -6.58
C GLY A 52 -0.71 14.82 -5.33
N ASP A 53 -1.95 15.21 -5.55
CA ASP A 53 -2.98 15.39 -4.52
C ASP A 53 -3.86 14.15 -4.44
N TRP A 54 -3.66 13.37 -3.40
CA TRP A 54 -4.32 12.09 -3.18
C TRP A 54 -5.58 12.26 -2.34
N GLU A 55 -6.71 11.82 -2.85
CA GLU A 55 -8.00 11.82 -2.14
C GLU A 55 -8.25 10.48 -1.45
N VAL A 56 -8.93 10.50 -0.30
CA VAL A 56 -9.39 9.26 0.36
C VAL A 56 -10.63 8.75 -0.35
N ALA A 57 -10.48 7.67 -1.09
CA ALA A 57 -11.59 7.02 -1.80
C ALA A 57 -12.37 6.07 -0.89
N ASN A 58 -11.68 5.33 -0.04
CA ASN A 58 -12.30 4.41 0.90
C ASN A 58 -11.48 4.22 2.17
N LYS A 59 -12.18 3.85 3.23
CA LYS A 59 -11.62 3.32 4.48
C LYS A 59 -12.45 2.12 4.86
N TYR A 60 -11.78 1.09 5.30
CA TYR A 60 -12.43 -0.13 5.74
C TYR A 60 -11.71 -0.73 6.94
N ASP A 61 -12.47 -1.42 7.75
CA ASP A 61 -12.00 -2.28 8.81
C ASP A 61 -12.80 -3.58 8.79
N TRP A 62 -12.19 -4.64 9.23
CA TRP A 62 -12.82 -5.94 9.33
C TRP A 62 -12.31 -6.70 10.56
N HIS A 63 -13.13 -7.61 11.04
CA HIS A 63 -12.82 -8.41 12.21
C HIS A 63 -13.30 -9.84 11.98
N ILE A 64 -12.39 -10.79 11.96
CA ILE A 64 -12.71 -12.21 11.78
C ILE A 64 -11.89 -13.03 12.79
N MET A 65 -12.53 -13.84 13.60
CA MET A 65 -11.89 -14.81 14.53
C MET A 65 -10.76 -14.20 15.38
N GLY A 66 -10.94 -12.98 15.89
CA GLY A 66 -9.93 -12.31 16.72
C GLY A 66 -8.78 -11.65 15.94
N ILE A 67 -8.86 -11.65 14.62
CA ILE A 67 -7.97 -10.91 13.73
C ILE A 67 -8.69 -9.64 13.30
N ALA A 68 -8.05 -8.51 13.44
CA ALA A 68 -8.55 -7.23 12.95
C ALA A 68 -7.68 -6.76 11.79
N GLY A 69 -8.31 -6.32 10.72
CA GLY A 69 -7.65 -5.66 9.61
C GLY A 69 -8.27 -4.32 9.36
N ASP A 70 -7.49 -3.41 8.88
CA ASP A 70 -7.98 -2.12 8.42
C ASP A 70 -7.14 -1.60 7.27
N GLY A 71 -7.74 -0.75 6.48
CA GLY A 71 -7.09 -0.19 5.32
C GLY A 71 -7.66 1.14 4.90
N VAL A 72 -6.93 1.77 3.99
CA VAL A 72 -7.30 3.00 3.35
C VAL A 72 -6.89 2.96 1.89
N THR A 73 -7.81 3.34 1.00
CA THR A 73 -7.56 3.51 -0.42
C THR A 73 -7.48 4.99 -0.74
N LEU A 74 -6.36 5.42 -1.27
CA LEU A 74 -6.15 6.74 -1.81
C LEU A 74 -6.22 6.69 -3.34
N VAL A 75 -6.71 7.73 -3.95
CA VAL A 75 -6.81 7.88 -5.40
C VAL A 75 -6.20 9.18 -5.84
N LEU A 76 -5.41 9.13 -6.90
CA LEU A 76 -4.94 10.29 -7.64
C LEU A 76 -5.76 10.39 -8.93
N ILE A 77 -6.42 11.54 -9.10
CA ILE A 77 -7.35 11.78 -10.21
C ILE A 77 -6.78 12.87 -11.11
N GLU A 78 -6.82 12.63 -12.40
CA GLU A 78 -6.48 13.62 -13.40
C GLU A 78 -7.47 13.53 -14.56
N ASN A 79 -8.02 14.66 -15.01
CA ASN A 79 -9.01 14.74 -16.10
C ASN A 79 -10.18 13.76 -15.89
N ASN A 80 -10.75 13.71 -14.67
CA ASN A 80 -11.83 12.81 -14.28
C ASN A 80 -11.54 11.31 -14.47
N THR A 81 -10.29 10.94 -14.61
CA THR A 81 -9.81 9.56 -14.79
C THR A 81 -8.91 9.19 -13.60
N ILE A 82 -9.00 7.95 -13.18
CA ILE A 82 -8.10 7.40 -12.15
C ILE A 82 -6.70 7.30 -12.78
N LYS A 83 -5.76 8.12 -12.27
CA LYS A 83 -4.35 8.08 -12.66
C LYS A 83 -3.57 7.04 -11.87
N SER A 84 -3.82 6.98 -10.56
CA SER A 84 -3.17 6.01 -9.69
C SER A 84 -4.04 5.70 -8.48
N LEU A 85 -3.86 4.50 -7.93
CA LEU A 85 -4.43 4.08 -6.65
C LEU A 85 -3.28 3.74 -5.70
N MET A 86 -3.49 3.99 -4.43
CA MET A 86 -2.59 3.52 -3.38
C MET A 86 -3.42 2.98 -2.23
N GLU A 87 -3.21 1.73 -1.92
CA GLU A 87 -3.91 1.07 -0.83
C GLU A 87 -2.93 0.68 0.27
N PHE A 88 -3.28 1.01 1.49
CA PHE A 88 -2.56 0.61 2.69
C PHE A 88 -3.43 -0.35 3.47
N GLY A 89 -2.95 -1.57 3.66
CA GLY A 89 -3.60 -2.58 4.48
C GLY A 89 -2.73 -2.95 5.66
N SER A 90 -3.37 -3.16 6.80
CA SER A 90 -2.71 -3.70 8.00
C SER A 90 -3.60 -4.74 8.64
N VAL A 91 -3.01 -5.86 9.00
CA VAL A 91 -3.65 -6.88 9.82
C VAL A 91 -3.00 -6.86 11.19
N THR A 92 -3.82 -6.72 12.21
CA THR A 92 -3.36 -6.77 13.60
C THR A 92 -4.20 -7.78 14.35
N THR A 93 -3.57 -8.54 15.21
CA THR A 93 -4.30 -9.40 16.14
C THR A 93 -4.62 -8.65 17.42
N SER A 94 -5.84 -8.78 17.90
CA SER A 94 -6.24 -8.24 19.18
C SER A 94 -5.56 -9.05 20.30
N GLY A 95 -4.52 -8.49 20.91
CA GLY A 95 -3.86 -9.09 22.05
C GLY A 95 -2.33 -9.03 22.01
N LYS A 96 -1.72 -9.24 23.18
CA LYS A 96 -0.27 -9.14 23.37
C LYS A 96 0.54 -10.26 22.67
N ARG A 97 -0.12 -11.31 22.24
CA ARG A 97 0.47 -12.41 21.44
C ARG A 97 -0.50 -12.85 20.36
N GLN A 98 -0.03 -12.92 19.16
CA GLN A 98 -0.76 -13.51 18.05
C GLN A 98 -1.07 -14.97 18.38
N SER A 99 -2.34 -15.38 18.32
CA SER A 99 -2.69 -16.79 18.46
C SER A 99 -2.09 -17.60 17.31
N LEU A 100 -1.83 -18.88 17.54
CA LEU A 100 -1.34 -19.76 16.47
C LEU A 100 -2.29 -19.75 15.25
N VAL A 101 -3.60 -19.67 15.52
CA VAL A 101 -4.64 -19.60 14.48
C VAL A 101 -4.49 -18.33 13.64
N SER A 102 -4.30 -17.16 14.25
CA SER A 102 -4.11 -15.91 13.49
C SER A 102 -2.83 -15.91 12.67
N GLN A 103 -1.77 -16.53 13.19
CA GLN A 103 -0.52 -16.69 12.42
C GLN A 103 -0.73 -17.59 11.18
N ILE A 104 -1.51 -18.67 11.33
CA ILE A 104 -1.85 -19.55 10.21
C ILE A 104 -2.69 -18.81 9.17
N LEU A 105 -3.67 -18.01 9.61
CA LEU A 105 -4.52 -17.22 8.73
C LEU A 105 -3.75 -16.11 8.00
N ASP A 106 -2.86 -15.39 8.68
CA ASP A 106 -1.99 -14.41 8.05
C ASP A 106 -1.08 -15.06 6.99
N ARG A 107 -0.56 -16.26 7.29
CA ARG A 107 0.21 -17.04 6.33
C ARG A 107 -0.63 -17.49 5.14
N ALA A 108 -1.88 -17.90 5.37
CA ALA A 108 -2.81 -18.26 4.31
C ALA A 108 -3.12 -17.04 3.42
N TYR A 109 -3.30 -15.85 4.01
CA TYR A 109 -3.46 -14.60 3.27
C TYR A 109 -2.25 -14.31 2.38
N PHE A 110 -1.02 -14.38 2.91
CA PHE A 110 0.20 -14.18 2.12
C PHE A 110 0.45 -15.26 1.07
N ASN A 111 -0.11 -16.44 1.25
CA ASN A 111 0.00 -17.56 0.32
C ASN A 111 -1.28 -17.79 -0.49
N GLY A 112 -2.32 -16.98 -0.26
CA GLY A 112 -3.61 -17.13 -0.91
C GLY A 112 -3.54 -16.95 -2.43
N PRO A 113 -4.36 -17.67 -3.18
CA PRO A 113 -4.29 -17.69 -4.65
C PRO A 113 -4.73 -16.37 -5.29
N THR A 114 -5.48 -15.54 -4.59
CA THR A 114 -5.99 -14.26 -5.10
C THR A 114 -5.07 -13.09 -4.82
N ASP A 115 -4.63 -12.92 -3.57
CA ASP A 115 -3.87 -11.74 -3.12
C ASP A 115 -2.49 -12.07 -2.56
N GLY A 116 -2.15 -13.36 -2.49
CA GLY A 116 -0.90 -13.83 -1.93
C GLY A 116 0.33 -13.53 -2.77
N CYS A 117 1.46 -13.59 -2.10
CA CYS A 117 2.78 -13.52 -2.72
C CYS A 117 3.18 -14.89 -3.24
N TYR A 118 2.66 -15.28 -4.36
CA TYR A 118 3.06 -16.50 -5.05
C TYR A 118 3.31 -16.20 -6.53
N GLU A 119 4.03 -17.08 -7.18
CA GLU A 119 4.45 -16.89 -8.55
C GLU A 119 3.36 -17.36 -9.53
N LYS A 120 3.04 -16.53 -10.51
CA LYS A 120 2.22 -16.87 -11.67
C LYS A 120 2.95 -16.49 -12.94
N SER A 121 2.72 -17.24 -13.99
CA SER A 121 3.38 -17.04 -15.28
C SER A 121 3.11 -15.66 -15.90
N GLU A 122 1.93 -15.10 -15.65
CA GLU A 122 1.51 -13.79 -16.14
C GLU A 122 2.10 -12.61 -15.35
N TYR A 123 2.66 -12.83 -14.16
CA TYR A 123 3.27 -11.76 -13.38
C TYR A 123 4.61 -11.34 -13.96
N TYR A 124 4.87 -10.03 -13.99
CA TYR A 124 6.15 -9.51 -14.45
C TYR A 124 7.29 -9.88 -13.52
N LEU A 125 7.02 -9.78 -12.22
CA LEU A 125 7.98 -10.05 -11.17
C LEU A 125 7.29 -10.56 -9.91
N VAL A 126 7.91 -11.58 -9.29
CA VAL A 126 7.66 -11.94 -7.90
C VAL A 126 9.01 -12.14 -7.22
N LYS A 127 9.22 -11.42 -6.13
CA LYS A 127 10.34 -11.62 -5.21
C LYS A 127 9.76 -11.93 -3.84
N ILE A 128 10.19 -13.01 -3.24
CA ILE A 128 9.66 -13.46 -1.95
C ILE A 128 10.77 -14.04 -1.09
N TRP A 129 10.75 -13.69 0.17
CA TRP A 129 11.48 -14.34 1.24
C TRP A 129 10.48 -14.87 2.27
N ARG A 130 10.72 -16.08 2.78
CA ARG A 130 9.88 -16.72 3.81
C ARG A 130 10.73 -17.49 4.77
N GLU A 131 10.45 -17.33 6.06
CA GLU A 131 11.05 -18.14 7.13
C GLU A 131 10.04 -18.27 8.27
N GLY A 132 9.66 -19.49 8.62
CA GLY A 132 8.65 -19.75 9.63
C GLY A 132 7.33 -19.06 9.32
N MET A 133 6.95 -18.10 10.17
CA MET A 133 5.72 -17.30 10.03
C MET A 133 6.01 -15.89 9.47
N ALA A 134 7.25 -15.56 9.18
CA ALA A 134 7.60 -14.30 8.57
C ALA A 134 7.64 -14.41 7.04
N ALA A 135 7.25 -13.36 6.37
CA ALA A 135 7.33 -13.25 4.91
C ALA A 135 7.59 -11.81 4.48
N ASN A 136 8.35 -11.66 3.42
CA ASN A 136 8.61 -10.41 2.73
C ASN A 136 8.37 -10.60 1.24
N CYS A 137 7.68 -9.67 0.60
CA CYS A 137 7.16 -9.90 -0.75
C CYS A 137 7.08 -8.61 -1.57
N LEU A 138 7.55 -8.72 -2.81
CA LEU A 138 7.28 -7.76 -3.88
C LEU A 138 6.69 -8.50 -5.06
N ARG A 139 5.50 -8.09 -5.52
CA ARG A 139 4.84 -8.63 -6.70
C ARG A 139 4.46 -7.49 -7.64
N ILE A 140 4.67 -7.69 -8.93
CA ILE A 140 4.30 -6.71 -9.95
C ILE A 140 3.51 -7.43 -11.05
N ARG A 141 2.30 -6.93 -11.34
CA ARG A 141 1.39 -7.46 -12.35
C ARG A 141 0.59 -6.36 -13.03
N HIS A 142 -0.07 -6.66 -14.11
CA HIS A 142 -1.17 -5.83 -14.61
C HIS A 142 -2.51 -6.38 -14.09
N ILE A 143 -3.50 -5.52 -13.99
CA ILE A 143 -4.84 -5.87 -13.53
C ILE A 143 -5.90 -5.13 -14.34
N ASP A 144 -7.02 -5.79 -14.56
CA ASP A 144 -8.28 -5.16 -14.97
C ASP A 144 -9.06 -4.77 -13.70
N LEU A 145 -9.02 -3.47 -13.35
CA LEU A 145 -9.66 -2.99 -12.14
C LEU A 145 -11.16 -3.26 -12.11
N LYS A 146 -11.84 -3.19 -13.28
CA LYS A 146 -13.26 -3.45 -13.38
C LYS A 146 -13.58 -4.92 -13.11
N LYS A 147 -12.76 -5.83 -13.62
CA LYS A 147 -12.87 -7.27 -13.36
C LYS A 147 -12.59 -7.57 -11.90
N GLU A 148 -11.51 -7.02 -11.32
CA GLU A 148 -11.17 -7.18 -9.90
C GLU A 148 -12.32 -6.71 -8.99
N MET A 149 -12.86 -5.52 -9.21
CA MET A 149 -13.99 -5.01 -8.42
C MET A 149 -15.27 -5.86 -8.51
N ASN A 150 -15.44 -6.62 -9.58
CA ASN A 150 -16.63 -7.44 -9.81
C ASN A 150 -16.35 -8.94 -9.67
N ASN A 151 -15.17 -9.33 -9.19
CA ASN A 151 -14.79 -10.71 -9.05
C ASN A 151 -15.76 -11.44 -8.09
N PRO A 152 -16.44 -12.51 -8.55
CA PRO A 152 -17.37 -13.27 -7.72
C PRO A 152 -16.69 -14.02 -6.57
N ASP A 153 -15.39 -14.30 -6.67
CA ASP A 153 -14.63 -14.97 -5.59
C ASP A 153 -14.47 -14.09 -4.36
N TYR A 154 -14.73 -12.78 -4.49
CA TYR A 154 -14.87 -11.84 -3.38
C TYR A 154 -16.32 -11.73 -2.86
N LYS A 155 -17.25 -12.52 -3.41
CA LYS A 155 -18.58 -12.69 -2.85
C LYS A 155 -18.52 -13.75 -1.75
N VAL A 156 -19.01 -13.39 -0.69
CA VAL A 156 -19.35 -13.98 0.56
C VAL A 156 -19.65 -15.43 0.59
N ASP A 157 -19.04 -16.05 1.59
CA ASP A 157 -19.44 -17.29 2.19
C ASP A 157 -20.83 -17.23 2.84
N ALA A 158 -21.34 -18.38 3.28
CA ALA A 158 -22.66 -18.56 3.86
C ALA A 158 -22.94 -17.73 5.12
N ASP A 159 -21.97 -17.02 5.66
CA ASP A 159 -22.05 -16.25 6.92
C ASP A 159 -22.37 -14.76 6.71
N GLY A 160 -22.68 -14.36 5.48
CA GLY A 160 -23.19 -13.02 5.19
C GLY A 160 -22.13 -11.94 5.00
N TYR A 161 -20.86 -12.27 4.85
CA TYR A 161 -19.80 -11.32 4.53
C TYR A 161 -19.81 -11.02 3.03
N SER A 162 -20.52 -9.98 2.64
CA SER A 162 -20.65 -9.50 1.27
C SER A 162 -19.48 -8.63 0.90
N GLU A 163 -18.88 -8.85 -0.23
CA GLU A 163 -17.82 -8.08 -0.90
C GLU A 163 -16.65 -7.70 0.01
N PRO A 164 -15.42 -7.78 -0.45
CA PRO A 164 -14.31 -7.20 0.30
C PRO A 164 -14.71 -5.75 0.61
N TYR A 165 -14.81 -5.41 1.88
CA TYR A 165 -15.26 -4.10 2.39
C TYR A 165 -14.60 -2.93 1.66
N TYR A 166 -13.41 -3.14 1.12
CA TYR A 166 -12.69 -2.10 0.44
C TYR A 166 -13.25 -1.75 -0.95
N TYR A 167 -13.81 -2.72 -1.72
CA TYR A 167 -14.38 -2.41 -3.02
C TYR A 167 -15.75 -1.73 -2.96
N ALA A 168 -16.59 -2.04 -1.98
CA ALA A 168 -17.91 -1.41 -1.87
C ALA A 168 -17.83 0.11 -1.71
N GLY A 169 -16.99 0.58 -0.78
CA GLY A 169 -16.78 2.02 -0.59
C GLY A 169 -16.12 2.67 -1.80
N PHE A 170 -15.20 1.99 -2.43
CA PHE A 170 -14.50 2.47 -3.63
C PHE A 170 -15.43 2.57 -4.85
N LYS A 171 -16.29 1.57 -5.09
CA LYS A 171 -17.34 1.64 -6.12
C LYS A 171 -18.27 2.85 -5.93
N ASN A 172 -18.69 3.09 -4.69
CA ASN A 172 -19.52 4.25 -4.36
C ASN A 172 -18.80 5.57 -4.62
N PHE A 173 -17.50 5.65 -4.31
CA PHE A 173 -16.68 6.82 -4.59
C PHE A 173 -16.58 7.09 -6.10
N ILE A 174 -16.25 6.06 -6.90
CA ILE A 174 -16.18 6.15 -8.37
C ILE A 174 -17.52 6.64 -8.94
N LYS A 175 -18.63 6.02 -8.53
CA LYS A 175 -19.99 6.38 -8.99
C LYS A 175 -20.35 7.81 -8.65
N LYS A 176 -20.11 8.24 -7.40
CA LYS A 176 -20.41 9.60 -6.92
C LYS A 176 -19.60 10.66 -7.67
N ARG A 177 -18.34 10.38 -7.94
CA ARG A 177 -17.40 11.28 -8.62
C ARG A 177 -17.48 11.15 -10.15
N LYS A 178 -18.24 10.17 -10.66
CA LYS A 178 -18.37 9.87 -12.11
C LYS A 178 -17.00 9.63 -12.78
N LEU A 179 -16.10 8.93 -12.10
CA LEU A 179 -14.75 8.72 -12.59
C LEU A 179 -14.69 7.68 -13.71
N THR A 180 -13.82 7.93 -14.66
CA THR A 180 -13.45 6.94 -15.67
C THR A 180 -12.52 5.91 -15.06
N ILE A 181 -12.88 4.62 -15.20
CA ILE A 181 -12.07 3.49 -14.76
C ILE A 181 -11.12 3.13 -15.88
N PRO A 182 -9.78 3.08 -15.64
CA PRO A 182 -8.83 2.64 -16.65
C PRO A 182 -9.06 1.17 -17.02
N LYS A 183 -8.78 0.82 -18.28
CA LYS A 183 -8.89 -0.56 -18.79
C LYS A 183 -7.93 -1.49 -18.07
N ILE A 184 -6.70 -1.04 -17.91
CA ILE A 184 -5.61 -1.78 -17.26
C ILE A 184 -4.91 -0.87 -16.24
N LEU A 185 -4.52 -1.40 -15.10
CA LEU A 185 -3.57 -0.80 -14.17
C LEU A 185 -2.34 -1.70 -14.05
N ILE A 186 -1.19 -1.08 -13.80
CA ILE A 186 0.03 -1.78 -13.42
C ILE A 186 0.16 -1.70 -11.91
N SER A 187 0.01 -2.84 -11.26
CA SER A 187 -0.02 -2.99 -9.81
C SER A 187 1.31 -3.47 -9.27
N SER A 188 1.82 -2.80 -8.25
CA SER A 188 2.92 -3.29 -7.42
C SER A 188 2.45 -3.48 -5.99
N GLN A 189 2.62 -4.70 -5.47
CA GLN A 189 2.30 -5.06 -4.09
C GLN A 189 3.59 -5.17 -3.28
N HIS A 190 3.63 -4.48 -2.16
CA HIS A 190 4.72 -4.51 -1.18
C HIS A 190 4.16 -5.05 0.14
N GLY A 191 4.59 -6.22 0.56
CA GLY A 191 4.06 -6.88 1.74
C GLY A 191 5.13 -7.35 2.70
N TYR A 192 4.89 -7.18 4.00
CA TYR A 192 5.73 -7.73 5.04
C TYR A 192 4.88 -8.24 6.21
N MET A 193 5.17 -9.45 6.62
CA MET A 193 4.55 -10.11 7.76
C MET A 193 5.64 -10.56 8.72
N SER A 194 5.51 -10.21 10.01
CA SER A 194 6.45 -10.67 11.03
C SER A 194 5.77 -10.86 12.38
N PRO A 195 5.88 -12.05 12.97
CA PRO A 195 5.39 -12.31 14.32
C PRO A 195 6.10 -11.45 15.38
N SER A 196 7.39 -11.13 15.17
CA SER A 196 8.20 -10.35 16.12
C SER A 196 7.78 -8.89 16.25
N HIS A 197 7.01 -8.37 15.31
CA HIS A 197 6.45 -7.01 15.34
C HIS A 197 5.02 -6.98 15.90
N GLY A 198 4.70 -7.88 16.84
CA GLY A 198 3.36 -7.98 17.42
C GLY A 198 2.34 -8.60 16.49
N GLY A 199 2.80 -9.42 15.53
CA GLY A 199 1.93 -10.10 14.57
C GLY A 199 1.29 -9.15 13.56
N ARG A 200 2.00 -8.13 13.12
CA ARG A 200 1.52 -7.17 12.14
C ARG A 200 1.87 -7.60 10.73
N THR A 201 0.87 -7.66 9.89
CA THR A 201 1.04 -7.69 8.45
C THR A 201 0.83 -6.28 7.91
N GLN A 202 1.74 -5.83 7.08
CA GLN A 202 1.64 -4.55 6.37
C GLN A 202 1.69 -4.82 4.87
N VAL A 203 0.73 -4.28 4.16
CA VAL A 203 0.68 -4.39 2.69
C VAL A 203 0.44 -3.00 2.11
N VAL A 204 1.16 -2.67 1.07
CA VAL A 204 0.94 -1.47 0.27
C VAL A 204 0.80 -1.90 -1.18
N TYR A 205 -0.31 -1.53 -1.80
CA TYR A 205 -0.50 -1.62 -3.25
C TYR A 205 -0.28 -0.23 -3.84
N LEU A 206 0.41 -0.17 -4.95
CA LEU A 206 0.55 1.03 -5.76
C LEU A 206 0.24 0.68 -7.21
N ASP A 207 -0.92 1.14 -7.66
CA ASP A 207 -1.47 0.88 -8.98
C ASP A 207 -1.36 2.13 -9.83
N ARG A 208 -0.90 1.98 -11.07
CA ARG A 208 -0.66 3.08 -12.00
C ARG A 208 -1.41 2.85 -13.29
N ASN A 209 -2.14 3.87 -13.75
CA ASN A 209 -2.73 3.86 -15.07
C ASN A 209 -1.63 4.14 -16.11
N PRO A 210 -1.31 3.18 -16.99
CA PRO A 210 -0.21 3.33 -17.94
C PRO A 210 -0.45 4.42 -18.97
N GLU A 211 -1.69 4.81 -19.24
CA GLU A 211 -2.03 5.85 -20.24
C GLU A 211 -1.48 7.24 -19.88
N PHE A 212 -1.16 7.47 -18.60
CA PHE A 212 -0.52 8.72 -18.15
C PHE A 212 1.01 8.75 -18.32
N PHE A 213 1.61 7.76 -18.98
CA PHE A 213 3.07 7.64 -19.14
C PHE A 213 3.52 7.73 -20.61
N ASN A 214 2.73 8.35 -21.49
CA ASN A 214 3.07 8.58 -22.91
C ASN A 214 3.38 7.29 -23.71
N VAL A 215 2.76 6.18 -23.35
CA VAL A 215 2.94 4.88 -24.02
C VAL A 215 1.84 4.56 -25.03
N GLY A 216 0.93 5.51 -25.23
CA GLY A 216 -0.24 5.37 -26.07
C GLY A 216 -1.42 4.74 -25.34
N GLU A 217 -2.56 4.77 -26.00
CA GLU A 217 -3.83 4.26 -25.50
C GLU A 217 -3.78 2.74 -25.28
N THR A 218 -4.54 2.27 -24.32
CA THR A 218 -4.78 0.84 -24.10
C THR A 218 -5.93 0.40 -25.02
N LEU A 219 -5.64 -0.37 -26.05
CA LEU A 219 -6.64 -0.80 -27.02
C LEU A 219 -7.46 -1.98 -26.48
N ILE A 220 -6.80 -2.94 -25.86
CA ILE A 220 -7.40 -4.16 -25.31
C ILE A 220 -7.46 -4.06 -23.78
N GLY A 221 -8.67 -4.07 -23.23
CA GLY A 221 -8.93 -3.99 -21.77
C GLY A 221 -9.11 -5.34 -21.07
N ASP A 222 -8.85 -6.45 -21.77
CA ASP A 222 -8.87 -7.79 -21.18
C ASP A 222 -7.49 -8.14 -20.64
N GLU A 223 -7.41 -8.43 -19.35
CA GLU A 223 -6.16 -8.79 -18.66
C GLU A 223 -5.39 -9.92 -19.34
N ASN A 224 -6.09 -10.92 -19.88
CA ASN A 224 -5.46 -12.08 -20.51
C ASN A 224 -4.88 -11.79 -21.90
N ASN A 225 -5.42 -10.81 -22.61
CA ASN A 225 -5.08 -10.49 -24.00
C ASN A 225 -4.49 -9.09 -24.21
N SER A 226 -4.37 -8.30 -23.14
CA SER A 226 -3.93 -6.92 -23.24
C SER A 226 -2.52 -6.78 -23.80
N GLU A 227 -2.19 -5.59 -24.33
CA GLU A 227 -0.84 -5.24 -24.75
C GLU A 227 0.14 -5.23 -23.57
N TYR A 228 -0.37 -5.21 -22.35
CA TYR A 228 0.39 -5.31 -21.09
C TYR A 228 0.54 -6.73 -20.60
N HIS A 229 -0.11 -7.73 -21.22
CA HIS A 229 0.14 -9.11 -20.86
C HIS A 229 1.61 -9.48 -21.11
N LYS A 230 2.25 -10.14 -20.14
CA LYS A 230 3.69 -10.45 -20.18
C LYS A 230 4.14 -11.08 -21.50
N ALA A 231 3.34 -11.98 -22.07
CA ALA A 231 3.62 -12.64 -23.35
C ALA A 231 3.55 -11.69 -24.57
N ASN A 232 2.88 -10.56 -24.45
CA ASN A 232 2.69 -9.60 -25.54
C ASN A 232 3.69 -8.44 -25.50
N LEU A 233 4.36 -8.20 -24.37
CA LEU A 233 5.22 -7.02 -24.17
C LEU A 233 6.32 -6.86 -25.21
N THR A 234 6.83 -7.95 -25.78
CA THR A 234 7.85 -7.91 -26.84
C THR A 234 7.34 -7.23 -28.12
N LYS A 235 6.03 -7.27 -28.37
CA LYS A 235 5.38 -6.62 -29.52
C LYS A 235 5.17 -5.12 -29.31
N TYR A 236 5.27 -4.64 -28.04
CA TYR A 236 4.97 -3.26 -27.66
C TYR A 236 6.14 -2.64 -26.88
N PRO A 237 7.24 -2.26 -27.53
CA PRO A 237 8.49 -1.87 -26.86
C PRO A 237 8.35 -0.66 -25.93
N LYS A 238 7.50 0.32 -26.25
CA LYS A 238 7.23 1.45 -25.34
C LYS A 238 6.54 1.00 -24.04
N LYS A 239 5.57 0.08 -24.14
CA LYS A 239 4.86 -0.47 -22.99
C LYS A 239 5.79 -1.36 -22.16
N LYS A 240 6.63 -2.15 -22.82
CA LYS A 240 7.68 -2.94 -22.15
C LYS A 240 8.63 -2.04 -21.35
N LYS A 241 9.13 -0.96 -21.96
CA LYS A 241 10.01 0.00 -21.28
C LYS A 241 9.35 0.59 -20.02
N LEU A 242 8.06 0.96 -20.10
CA LEU A 242 7.32 1.42 -18.94
C LEU A 242 7.26 0.36 -17.81
N ILE A 243 7.00 -0.90 -18.16
CA ILE A 243 6.99 -1.98 -17.18
C ILE A 243 8.36 -2.13 -16.52
N ASP A 244 9.44 -2.11 -17.30
CA ASP A 244 10.81 -2.19 -16.79
C ASP A 244 11.12 -1.01 -15.82
N GLU A 245 10.67 0.20 -16.14
CA GLU A 245 10.80 1.38 -15.28
C GLU A 245 9.99 1.25 -13.98
N ILE A 246 8.75 0.75 -14.06
CA ILE A 246 7.91 0.50 -12.89
C ILE A 246 8.55 -0.56 -11.97
N ILE A 247 9.15 -1.61 -12.55
CA ILE A 247 9.89 -2.62 -11.78
C ILE A 247 11.03 -1.96 -11.00
N GLN A 248 11.84 -1.12 -11.64
CA GLN A 248 12.96 -0.43 -10.96
C GLN A 248 12.48 0.53 -9.86
N GLN A 249 11.43 1.30 -10.13
CA GLN A 249 10.81 2.17 -9.14
C GLN A 249 10.26 1.37 -7.95
N SER A 250 9.66 0.21 -8.22
CA SER A 250 9.12 -0.67 -7.19
C SER A 250 10.22 -1.29 -6.32
N PHE A 251 11.40 -1.57 -6.87
CA PHE A 251 12.55 -1.98 -6.08
C PHE A 251 12.98 -0.92 -5.07
N VAL A 252 13.10 0.33 -5.52
CA VAL A 252 13.45 1.47 -4.65
C VAL A 252 12.37 1.69 -3.58
N TYR A 253 11.10 1.64 -3.99
CA TYR A 253 9.99 1.78 -3.05
C TYR A 253 9.98 0.65 -2.01
N HIS A 254 10.19 -0.59 -2.44
CA HIS A 254 10.19 -1.76 -1.55
C HIS A 254 11.35 -1.71 -0.55
N ARG A 255 12.54 -1.27 -0.96
CA ARG A 255 13.68 -1.07 -0.05
C ARG A 255 13.35 -0.04 1.03
N ASN A 256 12.74 1.09 0.66
CA ASN A 256 12.27 2.08 1.63
C ASN A 256 11.17 1.54 2.55
N PHE A 257 10.28 0.69 2.04
CA PHE A 257 9.25 0.00 2.83
C PHE A 257 9.89 -0.93 3.87
N GLU A 258 10.87 -1.75 3.49
CA GLU A 258 11.63 -2.60 4.39
C GLU A 258 12.34 -1.81 5.49
N GLU A 259 12.97 -0.68 5.14
CA GLU A 259 13.64 0.20 6.10
C GLU A 259 12.68 0.80 7.12
N LYS A 260 11.49 1.27 6.67
CA LYS A 260 10.44 1.81 7.55
C LYS A 260 9.88 0.78 8.51
N LEU A 261 9.80 -0.46 8.09
CA LEU A 261 9.35 -1.59 8.90
C LEU A 261 10.48 -2.20 9.72
N LYS A 262 11.73 -1.72 9.58
CA LYS A 262 12.91 -2.25 10.26
C LYS A 262 13.10 -3.75 9.99
N VAL A 263 12.88 -4.15 8.74
CA VAL A 263 13.08 -5.53 8.29
C VAL A 263 14.54 -5.91 8.50
N LYS A 264 14.80 -7.07 9.11
CA LYS A 264 16.15 -7.56 9.36
C LYS A 264 16.84 -7.89 8.03
N ASP A 265 18.16 -7.73 7.96
CA ASP A 265 18.91 -7.86 6.70
C ASP A 265 18.71 -9.21 6.02
N HIS A 266 18.71 -10.33 6.77
CA HIS A 266 18.47 -11.68 6.22
C HIS A 266 17.03 -11.91 5.74
N GLN A 267 16.09 -11.00 6.08
CA GLN A 267 14.69 -11.03 5.67
C GLN A 267 14.40 -10.10 4.50
N ARG A 268 15.36 -9.27 4.10
CA ARG A 268 15.22 -8.36 2.98
C ARG A 268 15.26 -9.11 1.65
N LEU A 269 14.54 -8.58 0.67
CA LEU A 269 14.58 -9.14 -0.67
C LEU A 269 15.90 -8.81 -1.37
N ASP A 270 16.43 -9.78 -2.10
CA ASP A 270 17.48 -9.50 -3.08
C ASP A 270 16.86 -8.86 -4.32
N LEU A 271 16.97 -7.54 -4.41
CA LEU A 271 16.44 -6.73 -5.49
C LEU A 271 17.51 -6.34 -6.53
N GLY A 272 18.76 -6.81 -6.37
CA GLY A 272 19.86 -6.42 -7.24
C GLY A 272 20.19 -4.93 -7.19
N ILE A 273 19.71 -4.20 -6.17
CA ILE A 273 20.04 -2.79 -5.96
C ILE A 273 21.33 -2.77 -5.14
N THR A 274 22.44 -2.49 -5.81
CA THR A 274 23.70 -2.23 -5.12
C THR A 274 23.60 -0.91 -4.35
N GLU A 275 24.18 -0.84 -3.15
CA GLU A 275 24.19 0.39 -2.31
C GLU A 275 24.83 1.60 -3.03
N ASN A 276 25.61 1.37 -4.08
CA ASN A 276 26.15 2.41 -4.94
C ASN A 276 25.07 3.25 -5.66
N LYS A 277 23.91 2.67 -5.99
CA LYS A 277 22.78 3.44 -6.55
C LYS A 277 22.10 4.32 -5.49
N LYS A 278 22.22 3.98 -4.21
CA LYS A 278 21.73 4.85 -3.11
C LYS A 278 22.55 6.15 -3.05
N LYS A 279 23.88 6.04 -3.23
CA LYS A 279 24.77 7.22 -3.33
C LYS A 279 24.53 8.02 -4.62
N GLU A 280 24.28 7.36 -5.73
CA GLU A 280 24.01 8.02 -7.01
C GLU A 280 22.65 8.74 -7.02
N ASN A 281 21.60 8.16 -6.43
CA ASN A 281 20.31 8.83 -6.28
C ASN A 281 20.35 9.95 -5.23
N GLN A 282 21.11 9.80 -4.15
CA GLN A 282 21.39 10.91 -3.23
C GLN A 282 22.16 12.04 -3.91
N ASN A 283 23.17 11.72 -4.70
CA ASN A 283 23.94 12.72 -5.44
C ASN A 283 23.09 13.43 -6.50
N LYS A 284 22.21 12.72 -7.23
CA LYS A 284 21.26 13.34 -8.17
C LYS A 284 20.25 14.25 -7.46
N SER A 285 19.77 13.85 -6.26
CA SER A 285 18.91 14.70 -5.43
C SER A 285 19.65 15.95 -4.97
N ILE A 286 20.85 15.82 -4.45
CA ILE A 286 21.69 16.95 -3.98
C ILE A 286 21.99 17.90 -5.15
N VAL A 287 22.33 17.39 -6.33
CA VAL A 287 22.57 18.22 -7.52
C VAL A 287 21.32 19.01 -7.91
N SER A 288 20.15 18.36 -7.90
CA SER A 288 18.87 19.03 -8.20
C SER A 288 18.54 20.12 -7.18
N GLU A 289 18.78 19.86 -5.88
CA GLU A 289 18.55 20.85 -4.81
C GLU A 289 19.55 22.00 -4.87
N LEU A 290 20.82 21.75 -5.20
CA LEU A 290 21.82 22.78 -5.44
C LEU A 290 21.47 23.65 -6.65
N GLN A 291 20.88 23.07 -7.68
CA GLN A 291 20.44 23.81 -8.86
C GLN A 291 19.27 24.74 -8.53
N LYS A 292 18.26 24.27 -7.81
CA LYS A 292 17.15 25.10 -7.30
C LYS A 292 17.66 26.23 -6.40
N LEU A 293 18.60 25.92 -5.51
CA LEU A 293 19.21 26.91 -4.62
C LEU A 293 19.97 28.00 -5.41
N ASN A 294 20.68 27.61 -6.46
CA ASN A 294 21.37 28.54 -7.36
C ASN A 294 20.40 29.44 -8.13
N ASP A 295 19.25 28.88 -8.56
CA ASP A 295 18.20 29.65 -9.26
C ASP A 295 17.55 30.69 -8.31
N LEU A 296 17.32 30.34 -7.04
CA LEU A 296 16.84 31.26 -6.01
C LEU A 296 17.86 32.38 -5.74
N PHE A 297 19.14 32.08 -5.71
CA PHE A 297 20.19 33.08 -5.56
C PHE A 297 20.27 34.00 -6.78
N LYS A 298 20.25 33.47 -8.00
CA LYS A 298 20.27 34.26 -9.24
C LYS A 298 19.06 35.18 -9.41
N SER A 299 17.88 34.72 -8.93
CA SER A 299 16.65 35.53 -8.93
C SER A 299 16.59 36.57 -7.82
N GLY A 300 17.61 36.65 -6.94
CA GLY A 300 17.66 37.59 -5.84
C GLY A 300 16.71 37.28 -4.67
N VAL A 301 16.08 36.10 -4.65
CA VAL A 301 15.19 35.68 -3.57
C VAL A 301 15.93 35.37 -2.29
N ILE A 302 17.19 34.93 -2.39
CA ILE A 302 18.06 34.67 -1.25
C ILE A 302 19.38 35.43 -1.38
N THR A 303 19.93 35.84 -0.24
CA THR A 303 21.23 36.53 -0.15
C THR A 303 22.40 35.56 -0.36
N LYS A 304 23.57 36.07 -0.67
CA LYS A 304 24.81 35.29 -0.77
C LYS A 304 25.11 34.50 0.51
N GLN A 305 24.83 35.06 1.67
CA GLN A 305 25.10 34.43 2.96
C GLN A 305 24.13 33.26 3.22
N GLU A 306 22.87 33.42 2.86
CA GLU A 306 21.85 32.35 2.93
C GLU A 306 22.16 31.22 1.94
N PHE A 307 22.56 31.55 0.70
CA PHE A 307 23.02 30.59 -0.29
C PHE A 307 24.17 29.73 0.22
N GLU A 308 25.25 30.34 0.73
CA GLU A 308 26.42 29.62 1.23
C GLU A 308 26.07 28.75 2.47
N THR A 309 25.17 29.23 3.32
CA THR A 309 24.72 28.51 4.50
C THR A 309 23.89 27.26 4.11
N ALA A 310 22.94 27.41 3.18
CA ALA A 310 22.12 26.35 2.68
C ALA A 310 22.95 25.32 1.91
N LYS A 311 23.88 25.77 1.07
CA LYS A 311 24.82 24.89 0.33
C LYS A 311 25.66 24.03 1.27
N LYS A 312 26.20 24.60 2.37
CA LYS A 312 26.93 23.83 3.39
C LYS A 312 26.06 22.79 4.09
N LYS A 313 24.77 23.05 4.28
CA LYS A 313 23.84 22.07 4.86
C LYS A 313 23.51 20.92 3.91
N LEU A 314 23.40 21.19 2.61
CA LEU A 314 23.12 20.19 1.58
C LEU A 314 24.32 19.25 1.30
N LEU A 315 25.54 19.72 1.56
CA LEU A 315 26.78 18.99 1.29
C LEU A 315 27.32 18.23 2.51
N LYS A 316 26.65 18.31 3.66
CA LYS A 316 26.94 17.51 4.86
C LYS A 316 26.09 16.23 4.90
#